data_e79417cf9d4985ad1356e6054f8c32ab
#
_entry.id   e79417cf9d4985ad1356e6054f8c32ab
#
_cell.length_a   1.000
_cell.length_b   1.000
_cell.length_c   1.000
_cell.angle_alpha   90.00
_cell.angle_beta   90.00
_cell.angle_gamma   90.00
#
_symmetry.space_group_name_H-M   'P 1'
#
loop_
_entity.id
_entity.type
_entity.pdbx_description
1 polymer ?
#
loop_
_entity_poly.entity_id
_entity_poly.type
_entity_poly.pdbx_seq_one_letter_code
_entity_poly.pdbx_strand_id
1 'polypeptide(L)'
;MKDIIYIKDLRVKTIIGIFDWERKVKQEVSIDMEFPFDCKRAAKTDSIEDTVDYKTICKGVIKFVEESSFQLQESLAEGIASLVKDTYGVESIKLRVSKP
;
A
#
# COMPACT_ATOMS: atom_id res chain seq x y z
N MET A 1 2.24 5.11 -23.14
CA MET A 1 1.73 3.86 -22.53
C MET A 1 2.33 3.70 -21.14
N LYS A 2 1.51 3.38 -20.16
CA LYS A 2 1.97 3.21 -18.78
C LYS A 2 2.10 1.73 -18.45
N ASP A 3 3.13 1.40 -17.71
CA ASP A 3 3.30 0.06 -17.16
C ASP A 3 2.47 -0.09 -15.89
N ILE A 4 2.25 -1.31 -15.49
CA ILE A 4 1.52 -1.61 -14.26
C ILE A 4 2.48 -2.22 -13.25
N ILE A 5 2.48 -1.70 -12.04
CA ILE A 5 3.23 -2.26 -10.92
C ILE A 5 2.27 -3.08 -10.06
N TYR A 6 2.69 -4.31 -9.74
CA TYR A 6 1.92 -5.24 -8.91
C TYR A 6 2.69 -5.53 -7.64
N ILE A 7 2.03 -5.37 -6.50
CA ILE A 7 2.56 -5.78 -5.20
C ILE A 7 1.53 -6.73 -4.62
N LYS A 8 1.93 -7.97 -4.35
CA LYS A 8 1.00 -9.00 -3.92
C LYS A 8 1.38 -9.57 -2.56
N ASP A 9 0.36 -9.81 -1.75
CA ASP A 9 0.47 -10.47 -0.45
C ASP A 9 1.48 -9.78 0.47
N LEU A 10 1.42 -8.45 0.51
CA LEU A 10 2.21 -7.69 1.47
C LEU A 10 1.57 -7.85 2.84
N ARG A 11 2.23 -8.60 3.73
CA ARG A 11 1.68 -8.93 5.03
C ARG A 11 2.19 -8.00 6.11
N VAL A 12 1.27 -7.43 6.89
CA VAL A 12 1.59 -6.46 7.94
C VAL A 12 0.71 -6.75 9.14
N LYS A 13 1.26 -6.64 10.34
CA LYS A 13 0.50 -6.79 11.58
C LYS A 13 0.03 -5.41 12.05
N THR A 14 -1.25 -5.33 12.40
CA THR A 14 -1.87 -4.08 12.83
C THR A 14 -3.10 -4.35 13.70
N ILE A 15 -3.53 -3.32 14.41
CA ILE A 15 -4.80 -3.35 15.13
C ILE A 15 -5.91 -3.07 14.12
N ILE A 16 -6.82 -4.02 13.96
CA ILE A 16 -7.94 -3.85 13.04
C ILE A 16 -9.13 -4.70 13.48
N GLY A 17 -10.33 -4.12 13.43
CA GLY A 17 -11.57 -4.78 13.79
C GLY A 17 -12.37 -4.01 14.83
N ILE A 18 -13.62 -4.42 15.01
CA ILE A 18 -14.57 -3.72 15.90
C ILE A 18 -14.75 -4.41 17.25
N PHE A 19 -14.40 -5.68 17.38
CA PHE A 19 -14.56 -6.42 18.63
C PHE A 19 -13.51 -6.00 19.66
N ASP A 20 -13.86 -6.06 20.93
CA ASP A 20 -12.96 -5.63 22.00
C ASP A 20 -11.60 -6.33 21.94
N TRP A 21 -11.57 -7.63 21.70
CA TRP A 21 -10.31 -8.38 21.64
C TRP A 21 -9.47 -7.94 20.42
N GLU A 22 -10.12 -7.52 19.33
CA GLU A 22 -9.44 -7.04 18.13
C GLU A 22 -8.73 -5.70 18.37
N ARG A 23 -9.23 -4.92 19.34
CA ARG A 23 -8.62 -3.63 19.69
C ARG A 23 -7.37 -3.79 20.56
N LYS A 24 -7.11 -4.99 21.05
CA LYS A 24 -6.03 -5.26 22.01
C LYS A 24 -4.89 -6.09 21.43
N VAL A 25 -5.10 -6.75 20.30
CA VAL A 25 -4.10 -7.62 19.69
C VAL A 25 -3.88 -7.24 18.23
N LYS A 26 -2.64 -7.38 17.78
CA LYS A 26 -2.33 -7.16 16.37
C LYS A 26 -2.71 -8.39 15.57
N GLN A 27 -3.30 -8.15 14.42
CA GLN A 27 -3.67 -9.19 13.47
C GLN A 27 -2.93 -8.94 12.16
N GLU A 28 -2.65 -10.01 11.43
CA GLU A 28 -2.02 -9.89 10.14
C GLU A 28 -3.06 -9.54 9.07
N VAL A 29 -2.72 -8.56 8.23
CA VAL A 29 -3.48 -8.24 7.02
C VAL A 29 -2.61 -8.52 5.81
N SER A 30 -3.24 -8.90 4.71
CA SER A 30 -2.59 -9.09 3.42
C SER A 30 -3.07 -7.99 2.49
N ILE A 31 -2.12 -7.33 1.83
CA ILE A 31 -2.41 -6.18 0.96
C ILE A 31 -1.91 -6.49 -0.43
N ASP A 32 -2.83 -6.42 -1.40
CA ASP A 32 -2.50 -6.49 -2.82
C ASP A 32 -2.72 -5.12 -3.42
N MET A 33 -1.75 -4.62 -4.17
CA MET A 33 -1.83 -3.32 -4.81
C MET A 33 -1.44 -3.43 -6.28
N GLU A 34 -2.12 -2.66 -7.12
CA GLU A 34 -1.73 -2.54 -8.51
C GLU A 34 -1.98 -1.10 -8.96
N PHE A 35 -0.99 -0.50 -9.59
CA PHE A 35 -1.12 0.88 -10.03
C PHE A 35 -0.33 1.14 -11.31
N PRO A 36 -0.82 2.06 -12.16
CA PRO A 36 -0.12 2.42 -13.38
C PRO A 36 1.10 3.29 -13.07
N PHE A 37 2.14 3.09 -13.85
CA PHE A 37 3.35 3.87 -13.70
C PHE A 37 4.06 3.99 -15.04
N ASP A 38 4.63 5.15 -15.36
CA ASP A 38 5.37 5.38 -16.59
C ASP A 38 6.86 5.11 -16.35
N CYS A 39 7.33 3.97 -16.82
CA CYS A 39 8.72 3.56 -16.66
C CYS A 39 9.62 3.98 -17.82
N LYS A 40 9.09 4.66 -18.83
CA LYS A 40 9.87 5.04 -20.02
C LYS A 40 11.09 5.88 -19.67
N ARG A 41 10.89 6.88 -18.82
CA ARG A 41 11.98 7.79 -18.43
C ARG A 41 13.08 7.04 -17.70
N ALA A 42 12.68 6.19 -16.74
CA ALA A 42 13.63 5.40 -15.98
C ALA A 42 14.39 4.42 -16.87
N ALA A 43 13.70 3.76 -17.79
CA ALA A 43 14.31 2.83 -18.74
C ALA A 43 15.30 3.54 -19.70
N LYS A 44 14.98 4.78 -20.08
CA LYS A 44 15.82 5.55 -20.99
C LYS A 44 17.09 6.06 -20.31
N THR A 45 16.99 6.51 -19.05
CA THR A 45 18.14 7.09 -18.33
C THR A 45 18.85 6.09 -17.43
N ASP A 46 18.22 4.94 -17.19
CA ASP A 46 18.71 3.91 -16.25
C ASP A 46 18.98 4.51 -14.87
N SER A 47 18.11 5.43 -14.42
CA SER A 47 18.24 6.12 -13.13
C SER A 47 17.05 5.82 -12.23
N ILE A 48 17.31 5.41 -11.00
CA ILE A 48 16.26 5.18 -9.99
C ILE A 48 15.51 6.47 -9.65
N GLU A 49 16.13 7.62 -9.85
CA GLU A 49 15.48 8.91 -9.61
C GLU A 49 14.33 9.19 -10.56
N ASP A 50 14.35 8.58 -11.74
CA ASP A 50 13.33 8.76 -12.76
C ASP A 50 12.22 7.70 -12.68
N THR A 51 12.23 6.85 -11.65
CA THR A 51 11.20 5.85 -11.44
C THR A 51 10.63 5.97 -10.03
N VAL A 52 9.43 5.41 -9.84
CA VAL A 52 8.90 5.23 -8.48
C VAL A 52 9.66 4.06 -7.85
N ASP A 53 10.27 4.34 -6.72
CA ASP A 53 10.91 3.30 -5.93
C ASP A 53 9.83 2.53 -5.18
N TYR A 54 9.39 1.39 -5.75
CA TYR A 54 8.35 0.58 -5.15
C TYR A 54 8.74 0.07 -3.76
N LYS A 55 10.04 -0.02 -3.45
CA LYS A 55 10.49 -0.37 -2.11
C LYS A 55 10.15 0.73 -1.11
N THR A 56 10.30 1.99 -1.51
CA THR A 56 9.91 3.13 -0.69
C THR A 56 8.41 3.15 -0.46
N ILE A 57 7.62 2.84 -1.49
CA ILE A 57 6.16 2.74 -1.36
C ILE A 57 5.79 1.63 -0.38
N CYS A 58 6.39 0.44 -0.54
CA CYS A 58 6.13 -0.68 0.38
C CYS A 58 6.48 -0.32 1.82
N LYS A 59 7.63 0.30 2.06
CA LYS A 59 8.03 0.73 3.40
C LYS A 59 7.06 1.73 3.99
N GLY A 60 6.61 2.69 3.18
CA GLY A 60 5.63 3.69 3.61
C GLY A 60 4.28 3.06 3.96
N VAL A 61 3.82 2.13 3.15
CA VAL A 61 2.57 1.40 3.40
C VAL A 61 2.70 0.55 4.67
N ILE A 62 3.79 -0.19 4.83
CA ILE A 62 4.03 -1.01 6.02
C ILE A 62 3.98 -0.13 7.28
N LYS A 63 4.70 0.97 7.29
CA LYS A 63 4.73 1.88 8.43
C LYS A 63 3.35 2.44 8.75
N PHE A 64 2.63 2.89 7.72
CA PHE A 64 1.28 3.42 7.88
C PHE A 64 0.35 2.38 8.50
N VAL A 65 0.38 1.15 7.98
CA VAL A 65 -0.48 0.07 8.45
C VAL A 65 -0.11 -0.34 9.88
N GLU A 66 1.19 -0.49 10.16
CA GLU A 66 1.65 -0.85 11.51
C GLU A 66 1.22 0.15 12.58
N GLU A 67 1.18 1.43 12.22
CA GLU A 67 0.80 2.51 13.13
C GLU A 67 -0.70 2.76 13.18
N SER A 68 -1.48 2.11 12.29
CA SER A 68 -2.92 2.32 12.21
C SER A 68 -3.68 1.46 13.21
N SER A 69 -4.94 1.85 13.48
CA SER A 69 -5.82 1.12 14.38
C SER A 69 -7.26 1.25 13.91
N PHE A 70 -7.49 1.04 12.61
CA PHE A 70 -8.81 1.16 12.02
C PHE A 70 -9.75 0.05 12.49
N GLN A 71 -11.03 0.39 12.60
CA GLN A 71 -12.06 -0.58 12.92
C GLN A 71 -12.45 -1.40 11.69
N LEU A 72 -12.45 -0.77 10.52
CA LEU A 72 -12.93 -1.37 9.27
C LEU A 72 -11.81 -1.54 8.26
N GLN A 73 -11.83 -2.66 7.54
CA GLN A 73 -10.88 -2.90 6.45
C GLN A 73 -11.03 -1.86 5.35
N GLU A 74 -12.26 -1.40 5.10
CA GLU A 74 -12.54 -0.36 4.10
C GLU A 74 -11.83 0.94 4.44
N SER A 75 -11.83 1.33 5.71
CA SER A 75 -11.13 2.54 6.17
C SER A 75 -9.62 2.41 6.00
N LEU A 76 -9.09 1.24 6.31
CA LEU A 76 -7.66 0.96 6.10
C LEU A 76 -7.31 1.04 4.61
N ALA A 77 -8.13 0.43 3.75
CA ALA A 77 -7.90 0.45 2.31
C ALA A 77 -7.93 1.88 1.76
N GLU A 78 -8.88 2.70 2.17
CA GLU A 78 -8.92 4.10 1.76
C GLU A 78 -7.70 4.89 2.25
N GLY A 79 -7.26 4.63 3.47
CA GLY A 79 -6.07 5.27 4.01
C GLY A 79 -4.82 4.92 3.22
N ILE A 80 -4.65 3.66 2.85
CA ILE A 80 -3.53 3.21 2.03
C ILE A 80 -3.59 3.85 0.65
N ALA A 81 -4.77 3.85 0.02
CA ALA A 81 -4.95 4.44 -1.30
C ALA A 81 -4.58 5.93 -1.30
N SER A 82 -5.06 6.68 -0.30
CA SER A 82 -4.72 8.10 -0.17
C SER A 82 -3.22 8.31 0.02
N LEU A 83 -2.59 7.50 0.86
CA LEU A 83 -1.14 7.58 1.09
C LEU A 83 -0.38 7.40 -0.21
N VAL A 84 -0.69 6.35 -0.97
CA VAL A 84 0.03 6.03 -2.21
C VAL A 84 -0.19 7.11 -3.26
N LYS A 85 -1.43 7.58 -3.43
CA LYS A 85 -1.74 8.62 -4.41
C LYS A 85 -1.14 9.96 -4.04
N ASP A 86 -1.32 10.38 -2.80
CA ASP A 86 -0.94 11.74 -2.38
C ASP A 86 0.55 11.88 -2.10
N THR A 87 1.16 10.86 -1.51
CA THR A 87 2.58 10.91 -1.14
C THR A 87 3.49 10.53 -2.30
N TYR A 88 3.09 9.56 -3.10
CA TYR A 88 3.93 9.02 -4.17
C TYR A 88 3.47 9.42 -5.57
N GLY A 89 2.40 10.22 -5.67
CA GLY A 89 1.95 10.76 -6.94
C GLY A 89 1.37 9.75 -7.92
N VAL A 90 0.85 8.64 -7.44
CA VAL A 90 0.21 7.62 -8.27
C VAL A 90 -1.18 8.10 -8.66
N GLU A 91 -1.52 8.04 -9.94
CA GLU A 91 -2.81 8.54 -10.46
C GLU A 91 -4.01 7.76 -9.95
N SER A 92 -3.89 6.43 -9.91
CA SER A 92 -4.96 5.54 -9.50
C SER A 92 -4.36 4.27 -8.92
N ILE A 93 -5.15 3.55 -8.14
CA ILE A 93 -4.69 2.32 -7.51
C ILE A 93 -5.85 1.34 -7.38
N LYS A 94 -5.58 0.08 -7.67
CA LYS A 94 -6.46 -1.03 -7.28
C LYS A 94 -5.86 -1.67 -6.04
N LEU A 95 -6.68 -1.84 -5.04
CA LEU A 95 -6.21 -2.23 -3.73
C LEU A 95 -7.16 -3.25 -3.11
N ARG A 96 -6.59 -4.30 -2.55
CA ARG A 96 -7.35 -5.29 -1.81
C ARG A 96 -6.69 -5.53 -0.47
N VAL A 97 -7.47 -5.39 0.59
CA VAL A 97 -7.04 -5.70 1.96
C VAL A 97 -7.84 -6.88 2.44
N SER A 98 -7.16 -7.89 2.96
CA SER A 98 -7.82 -9.08 3.50
C SER A 98 -7.17 -9.50 4.82
N LYS A 99 -7.96 -10.16 5.66
CA LYS A 99 -7.43 -10.84 6.85
C LYS A 99 -7.32 -12.32 6.48
N PRO A 100 -6.11 -12.86 6.39
CA PRO A 100 -5.92 -14.27 6.08
C PRO A 100 -6.38 -15.18 7.20
#